data_17a7cfe5c63377f9b273e6f34bad15f9
#
_entry.id   17a7cfe5c63377f9b273e6f34bad15f9
#
_cell.length_a   1.000
_cell.length_b   1.000
_cell.length_c   1.000
_cell.angle_alpha   90.00
_cell.angle_beta   90.00
_cell.angle_gamma   90.00
#
_symmetry.space_group_name_H-M   'P 1'
#
loop_
_entity.id
_entity.type
_entity.pdbx_description
1 polymer ?
#
loop_
_entity_poly.entity_id
_entity_poly.type
_entity_poly.pdbx_seq_one_letter_code
_entity_poly.pdbx_strand_id
1 'polypeptide(L)'
;MRGSLVAGVVLPRPLELAARLLFATMLCGGLAYACRFQLATAAVPAIRAAIAAIATDFQVLGLEVSRDDSQESLRLRANLAHPVRIAGRTLYPFGWAHGTSGWMEVRLTLGGMLSHALLLVIVAVAWPFRTFTEFVVRMTTATVSAALLLVINACSTFHAELRNLIVDTHPDGTVSFALAWSRFLMGGGGFAIAIVLAAFAIALARGTVGWTQGMCSGRVMGVR
;
A
#
# COMPACT_ATOMS: atom_id res chain seq x y z
N MET A 1 -17.93 -32.53 -32.43
CA MET A 1 -16.85 -32.68 -31.44
C MET A 1 -16.27 -31.32 -31.17
N ARG A 2 -16.63 -30.67 -30.06
CA ARG A 2 -16.15 -29.37 -29.67
C ARG A 2 -14.89 -29.55 -28.80
N GLY A 3 -13.71 -29.34 -29.42
CA GLY A 3 -12.47 -29.29 -28.68
C GLY A 3 -12.45 -28.05 -27.78
N SER A 4 -12.48 -28.24 -26.46
CA SER A 4 -12.29 -27.17 -25.48
C SER A 4 -10.84 -26.68 -25.60
N LEU A 5 -10.66 -25.48 -26.16
CA LEU A 5 -9.43 -24.72 -26.07
C LEU A 5 -9.29 -24.22 -24.63
N VAL A 6 -8.83 -25.08 -23.76
CA VAL A 6 -8.23 -24.64 -22.51
C VAL A 6 -6.90 -24.00 -22.93
N ALA A 7 -6.87 -22.68 -22.94
CA ALA A 7 -5.64 -21.93 -23.18
C ALA A 7 -4.59 -22.44 -22.18
N GLY A 8 -3.62 -23.20 -22.67
CA GLY A 8 -2.58 -23.81 -21.87
C GLY A 8 -1.74 -22.73 -21.20
N VAL A 9 -2.04 -22.42 -19.97
CA VAL A 9 -1.16 -21.67 -19.09
C VAL A 9 0.03 -22.59 -18.83
N VAL A 10 1.11 -22.41 -19.61
CA VAL A 10 2.39 -23.08 -19.34
C VAL A 10 2.89 -22.49 -18.03
N LEU A 11 2.65 -23.20 -16.93
CA LEU A 11 3.21 -22.86 -15.63
C LEU A 11 4.73 -23.04 -15.73
N PRO A 12 5.51 -22.04 -15.29
CA PRO A 12 6.97 -22.17 -15.23
C PRO A 12 7.35 -23.32 -14.31
N ARG A 13 8.47 -23.98 -14.60
CA ARG A 13 8.99 -25.03 -13.72
C ARG A 13 9.17 -24.44 -12.32
N PRO A 14 8.75 -25.13 -11.25
CA PRO A 14 8.73 -24.57 -9.89
C PRO A 14 10.09 -24.05 -9.43
N LEU A 15 11.16 -24.70 -9.85
CA LEU A 15 12.53 -24.31 -9.54
C LEU A 15 12.92 -22.99 -10.23
N GLU A 16 12.50 -22.78 -11.47
CA GLU A 16 12.73 -21.53 -12.22
C GLU A 16 11.98 -20.36 -11.60
N LEU A 17 10.73 -20.58 -11.19
CA LEU A 17 9.94 -19.57 -10.50
C LEU A 17 10.56 -19.21 -9.14
N ALA A 18 11.02 -20.20 -8.37
CA ALA A 18 11.70 -19.98 -7.09
C ALA A 18 12.98 -19.16 -7.26
N ALA A 19 13.81 -19.48 -8.26
CA ALA A 19 15.03 -18.73 -8.57
C ALA A 19 14.73 -17.27 -8.96
N ARG A 20 13.70 -17.05 -9.78
CA ARG A 20 13.25 -15.71 -10.17
C ARG A 20 12.70 -14.90 -8.99
N LEU A 21 11.94 -15.53 -8.10
CA LEU A 21 11.46 -14.90 -6.88
C LEU A 21 12.62 -14.52 -5.96
N LEU A 22 13.59 -15.41 -5.77
CA LEU A 22 14.76 -15.11 -4.96
C LEU A 22 15.55 -13.93 -5.55
N PHE A 23 15.81 -13.95 -6.86
CA PHE A 23 16.52 -12.87 -7.55
C PHE A 23 15.74 -11.54 -7.46
N ALA A 24 14.43 -11.55 -7.74
CA ALA A 24 13.57 -10.36 -7.62
C ALA A 24 13.54 -9.83 -6.19
N THR A 25 13.51 -10.70 -5.18
CA THR A 25 13.55 -10.30 -3.76
C THR A 25 14.86 -9.62 -3.41
N MET A 26 15.99 -10.19 -3.83
CA MET A 26 17.30 -9.59 -3.60
C MET A 26 17.45 -8.24 -4.30
N LEU A 27 17.05 -8.15 -5.57
CA LEU A 27 17.14 -6.92 -6.36
C LEU A 27 16.22 -5.83 -5.84
N CYS A 28 14.91 -6.12 -5.77
CA CYS A 28 13.91 -5.13 -5.34
C CYS A 28 14.06 -4.80 -3.86
N GLY A 29 14.36 -5.77 -3.01
CA GLY A 29 14.61 -5.58 -1.59
C GLY A 29 15.85 -4.72 -1.34
N GLY A 30 16.95 -5.00 -2.02
CA GLY A 30 18.18 -4.21 -1.94
C GLY A 30 17.97 -2.77 -2.41
N LEU A 31 17.29 -2.58 -3.55
CA LEU A 31 16.96 -1.26 -4.08
C LEU A 31 16.01 -0.50 -3.14
N ALA A 32 14.95 -1.15 -2.66
CA ALA A 32 14.01 -0.55 -1.73
C ALA A 32 14.69 -0.17 -0.41
N TYR A 33 15.60 -1.00 0.09
CA TYR A 33 16.39 -0.69 1.29
C TYR A 33 17.30 0.53 1.06
N ALA A 34 17.97 0.60 -0.08
CA ALA A 34 18.84 1.73 -0.42
C ALA A 34 18.05 3.05 -0.62
N CYS A 35 16.86 2.97 -1.22
CA CYS A 35 16.04 4.14 -1.57
C CYS A 35 14.87 4.38 -0.61
N ARG A 36 14.79 3.68 0.52
CA ARG A 36 13.63 3.71 1.44
C ARG A 36 13.28 5.12 1.93
N PHE A 37 14.29 5.95 2.22
CA PHE A 37 14.10 7.33 2.67
C PHE A 37 13.50 8.21 1.56
N GLN A 38 14.03 8.10 0.34
CA GLN A 38 13.53 8.84 -0.82
C GLN A 38 12.10 8.44 -1.18
N LEU A 39 11.80 7.12 -1.15
CA LEU A 39 10.46 6.59 -1.39
C LEU A 39 9.46 7.09 -0.36
N ALA A 40 9.83 7.07 0.92
CA ALA A 40 8.99 7.59 1.99
C ALA A 40 8.76 9.10 1.84
N THR A 41 9.82 9.88 1.58
CA THR A 41 9.72 11.32 1.38
C THR A 41 8.82 11.68 0.19
N ALA A 42 8.95 10.94 -0.92
CA ALA A 42 8.09 11.13 -2.09
C ALA A 42 6.61 10.78 -1.81
N ALA A 43 6.34 9.87 -0.88
CA ALA A 43 4.98 9.49 -0.50
C ALA A 43 4.31 10.46 0.50
N VAL A 44 5.09 11.28 1.24
CA VAL A 44 4.60 12.21 2.26
C VAL A 44 3.42 13.08 1.78
N PRO A 45 3.48 13.78 0.63
CA PRO A 45 2.39 14.65 0.21
C PRO A 45 1.08 13.87 -0.05
N ALA A 46 1.17 12.69 -0.65
CA ALA A 46 0.02 11.83 -0.91
C ALA A 46 -0.60 11.29 0.38
N ILE A 47 0.25 10.83 1.32
CA ILE A 47 -0.19 10.34 2.63
C ILE A 47 -0.84 11.49 3.42
N ARG A 48 -0.23 12.68 3.44
CA ARG A 48 -0.79 13.85 4.12
C ARG A 48 -2.17 14.24 3.58
N ALA A 49 -2.33 14.28 2.26
CA ALA A 49 -3.61 14.58 1.62
C ALA A 49 -4.68 13.52 1.96
N ALA A 50 -4.30 12.24 1.93
CA ALA A 50 -5.21 11.16 2.24
C ALA A 50 -5.61 11.12 3.73
N ILE A 51 -4.68 11.38 4.66
CA ILE A 51 -5.01 11.50 6.09
C ILE A 51 -5.97 12.67 6.32
N ALA A 52 -5.73 13.82 5.72
CA ALA A 52 -6.60 14.99 5.85
C ALA A 52 -8.03 14.72 5.32
N ALA A 53 -8.17 13.87 4.30
CA ALA A 53 -9.46 13.48 3.75
C ALA A 53 -10.21 12.44 4.60
N ILE A 54 -9.48 11.49 5.23
CA ILE A 54 -10.07 10.37 5.95
C ILE A 54 -10.25 10.68 7.44
N ALA A 55 -9.29 11.34 8.05
CA ALA A 55 -9.23 11.60 9.48
C ALA A 55 -9.74 13.01 9.83
N THR A 56 -11.00 13.28 9.50
CA THR A 56 -11.65 14.60 9.67
C THR A 56 -11.70 15.09 11.11
N ASP A 57 -11.62 14.17 12.09
CA ASP A 57 -11.58 14.50 13.52
C ASP A 57 -10.21 15.06 13.96
N PHE A 58 -9.20 14.97 13.08
CA PHE A 58 -7.82 15.35 13.38
C PHE A 58 -7.30 16.41 12.44
N GLN A 59 -6.61 17.39 13.00
CA GLN A 59 -5.85 18.38 12.26
C GLN A 59 -4.39 17.93 12.16
N VAL A 60 -3.91 17.67 10.94
CA VAL A 60 -2.52 17.30 10.68
C VAL A 60 -1.63 18.55 10.82
N LEU A 61 -0.81 18.58 11.86
CA LEU A 61 0.15 19.65 12.11
C LEU A 61 1.44 19.45 11.31
N GLY A 62 1.90 18.22 11.16
CA GLY A 62 3.09 17.88 10.40
C GLY A 62 3.17 16.40 10.09
N LEU A 63 3.76 16.07 8.94
CA LEU A 63 4.13 14.73 8.54
C LEU A 63 5.53 14.77 7.96
N GLU A 64 6.47 14.10 8.60
CA GLU A 64 7.88 14.14 8.23
C GLU A 64 8.52 12.74 8.34
N VAL A 65 9.55 12.50 7.51
CA VAL A 65 10.40 11.32 7.64
C VAL A 65 11.52 11.68 8.63
N SER A 66 11.57 10.97 9.75
CA SER A 66 12.60 11.16 10.78
C SER A 66 13.59 10.01 10.75
N ARG A 67 14.85 10.36 10.93
CA ARG A 67 15.96 9.43 11.12
C ARG A 67 16.44 9.58 12.57
N ASP A 68 15.91 8.78 13.46
CA ASP A 68 16.37 8.69 14.85
C ASP A 68 17.38 7.54 14.97
N ASP A 69 18.42 7.72 15.76
CA ASP A 69 19.64 6.95 16.02
C ASP A 69 19.72 5.47 15.54
N SER A 70 18.61 4.77 15.37
CA SER A 70 18.58 3.37 14.92
C SER A 70 17.43 3.01 13.96
N GLN A 71 16.39 3.85 13.84
CA GLN A 71 15.22 3.51 13.03
C GLN A 71 14.72 4.71 12.23
N GLU A 72 14.56 4.48 10.93
CA GLU A 72 13.87 5.45 10.07
C GLU A 72 12.36 5.25 10.23
N SER A 73 11.67 6.34 10.55
CA SER A 73 10.23 6.34 10.81
C SER A 73 9.53 7.51 10.12
N LEU A 74 8.28 7.29 9.76
CA LEU A 74 7.38 8.35 9.36
C LEU A 74 6.67 8.86 10.62
N ARG A 75 6.85 10.15 10.94
CA ARG A 75 6.34 10.80 12.14
C ARG A 75 5.17 11.71 11.76
N LEU A 76 4.00 11.41 12.32
CA LEU A 76 2.81 12.24 12.20
C LEU A 76 2.58 13.00 13.49
N ARG A 77 2.43 14.33 13.39
CA ARG A 77 1.94 15.19 14.48
C ARG A 77 0.55 15.66 14.15
N ALA A 78 -0.38 15.41 15.05
CA ALA A 78 -1.78 15.78 14.86
C ALA A 78 -2.38 16.35 16.15
N ASN A 79 -3.40 17.18 15.99
CA ASN A 79 -4.26 17.66 17.06
C ASN A 79 -5.72 17.27 16.76
N LEU A 80 -6.61 17.32 17.73
CA LEU A 80 -8.04 17.25 17.46
C LEU A 80 -8.46 18.49 16.67
N ALA A 81 -9.27 18.29 15.62
CA ALA A 81 -9.81 19.40 14.81
C ALA A 81 -10.96 20.10 15.53
N HIS A 82 -11.73 19.36 16.32
CA HIS A 82 -12.89 19.85 17.07
C HIS A 82 -13.05 19.02 18.35
N PRO A 83 -13.87 19.49 19.33
CA PRO A 83 -14.18 18.71 20.53
C PRO A 83 -14.86 17.39 20.15
N VAL A 84 -14.30 16.27 20.59
CA VAL A 84 -14.83 14.93 20.34
C VAL A 84 -15.38 14.35 21.62
N ARG A 85 -16.61 13.82 21.58
CA ARG A 85 -17.23 13.18 22.74
C ARG A 85 -17.00 11.67 22.70
N ILE A 86 -16.28 11.17 23.73
CA ILE A 86 -15.97 9.73 23.88
C ILE A 86 -16.33 9.34 25.31
N ALA A 87 -17.08 8.24 25.47
CA ALA A 87 -17.48 7.72 26.79
C ALA A 87 -18.16 8.74 27.69
N GLY A 88 -18.97 9.63 27.13
CA GLY A 88 -19.64 10.67 27.91
C GLY A 88 -18.76 11.85 28.30
N ARG A 89 -17.48 11.83 28.01
CA ARG A 89 -16.53 12.93 28.22
C ARG A 89 -16.23 13.67 26.91
N THR A 90 -16.10 14.99 26.98
CA THR A 90 -15.71 15.82 25.83
C THR A 90 -14.21 16.05 25.90
N LEU A 91 -13.49 15.56 24.89
CA LEU A 91 -12.08 15.85 24.69
C LEU A 91 -11.98 17.12 23.83
N TYR A 92 -11.21 18.07 24.29
CA TYR A 92 -10.98 19.33 23.62
C TYR A 92 -9.65 19.30 22.86
N PRO A 93 -9.54 20.01 21.72
CA PRO A 93 -8.27 20.22 21.04
C PRO A 93 -7.21 20.77 22.03
N PHE A 94 -5.99 20.30 21.91
CA PHE A 94 -4.89 20.86 22.70
C PHE A 94 -4.74 22.36 22.42
N GLY A 95 -4.62 23.18 23.46
CA GLY A 95 -4.58 24.64 23.36
C GLY A 95 -5.91 25.35 23.63
N TRP A 96 -7.05 24.63 23.73
CA TRP A 96 -8.35 25.21 24.09
C TRP A 96 -8.57 25.33 25.60
N ALA A 97 -7.90 24.51 26.38
CA ALA A 97 -7.92 24.59 27.84
C ALA A 97 -6.59 25.17 28.33
N HIS A 98 -6.67 26.26 29.06
CA HIS A 98 -5.60 27.00 29.71
C HIS A 98 -4.22 26.31 29.78
N GLY A 99 -3.30 26.66 28.87
CA GLY A 99 -1.87 26.42 29.04
C GLY A 99 -1.33 25.06 28.63
N THR A 100 -2.13 24.13 28.14
CA THR A 100 -1.64 22.84 27.65
C THR A 100 -1.33 22.92 26.15
N SER A 101 -0.10 23.23 25.81
CA SER A 101 0.42 23.00 24.46
C SER A 101 0.77 21.51 24.33
N GLY A 102 0.02 20.78 23.53
CA GLY A 102 0.29 19.37 23.29
C GLY A 102 -0.14 18.99 21.88
N TRP A 103 0.49 17.96 21.36
CA TRP A 103 0.09 17.29 20.13
C TRP A 103 0.19 15.78 20.34
N MET A 104 -0.57 15.05 19.57
CA MET A 104 -0.42 13.60 19.48
C MET A 104 0.66 13.31 18.44
N GLU A 105 1.60 12.44 18.79
CA GLU A 105 2.65 11.99 17.88
C GLU A 105 2.52 10.49 17.66
N VAL A 106 2.45 10.09 16.39
CA VAL A 106 2.43 8.69 15.97
C VAL A 106 3.62 8.45 15.06
N ARG A 107 4.31 7.32 15.28
CA ARG A 107 5.48 6.92 14.51
C ARG A 107 5.22 5.57 13.84
N LEU A 108 5.48 5.51 12.53
CA LEU A 108 5.43 4.27 11.75
C LEU A 108 6.81 3.92 11.23
N THR A 109 7.23 2.67 11.41
CA THR A 109 8.49 2.18 10.85
C THR A 109 8.39 2.06 9.32
N LEU A 110 9.39 2.59 8.59
CA LEU A 110 9.39 2.56 7.12
C LEU A 110 9.39 1.12 6.59
N GLY A 111 10.09 0.20 7.25
CA GLY A 111 10.12 -1.21 6.86
C GLY A 111 8.73 -1.86 6.83
N GLY A 112 7.95 -1.68 7.88
CA GLY A 112 6.58 -2.21 7.96
C GLY A 112 5.66 -1.59 6.91
N MET A 113 5.79 -0.28 6.67
CA MET A 113 4.98 0.44 5.70
C MET A 113 5.26 0.00 4.25
N LEU A 114 6.54 -0.22 3.90
CA LEU A 114 6.97 -0.56 2.54
C LEU A 114 6.80 -2.04 2.20
N SER A 115 6.71 -2.93 3.19
CA SER A 115 6.78 -4.38 3.00
C SER A 115 5.70 -4.92 2.05
N HIS A 116 4.46 -4.47 2.17
CA HIS A 116 3.34 -4.92 1.34
C HIS A 116 3.47 -4.45 -0.12
N ALA A 117 3.84 -3.18 -0.32
CA ALA A 117 4.09 -2.60 -1.64
C ALA A 117 5.28 -3.28 -2.32
N LEU A 118 6.34 -3.58 -1.56
CA LEU A 118 7.52 -4.29 -2.05
C LEU A 118 7.18 -5.72 -2.49
N LEU A 119 6.40 -6.47 -1.70
CA LEU A 119 5.97 -7.81 -2.08
C LEU A 119 5.21 -7.81 -3.41
N LEU A 120 4.30 -6.84 -3.61
CA LEU A 120 3.55 -6.69 -4.86
C LEU A 120 4.50 -6.54 -6.05
N VAL A 121 5.49 -5.65 -5.93
CA VAL A 121 6.48 -5.41 -7.00
C VAL A 121 7.35 -6.65 -7.23
N ILE A 122 7.81 -7.32 -6.18
CA ILE A 122 8.61 -8.55 -6.28
C ILE A 122 7.87 -9.62 -7.08
N VAL A 123 6.61 -9.88 -6.75
CA VAL A 123 5.78 -10.87 -7.46
C VAL A 123 5.57 -10.47 -8.91
N ALA A 124 5.30 -9.18 -9.18
CA ALA A 124 5.13 -8.67 -10.54
C ALA A 124 6.41 -8.81 -11.38
N VAL A 125 7.58 -8.55 -10.81
CA VAL A 125 8.88 -8.70 -11.49
C VAL A 125 9.25 -10.17 -11.72
N ALA A 126 9.05 -11.02 -10.71
CA ALA A 126 9.44 -12.44 -10.76
C ALA A 126 8.62 -13.23 -11.78
N TRP A 127 7.40 -12.83 -12.06
CA TRP A 127 6.53 -13.55 -12.97
C TRP A 127 7.00 -13.46 -14.43
N PRO A 128 7.10 -14.58 -15.18
CA PRO A 128 7.58 -14.57 -16.55
C PRO A 128 6.67 -13.72 -17.47
N PHE A 129 7.29 -12.97 -18.37
CA PHE A 129 6.63 -12.19 -19.40
C PHE A 129 7.00 -12.76 -20.78
N ARG A 130 6.10 -12.58 -21.77
CA ARG A 130 6.30 -13.05 -23.15
C ARG A 130 6.75 -11.94 -24.07
N THR A 131 6.32 -10.71 -23.80
CA THR A 131 6.62 -9.54 -24.62
C THR A 131 7.05 -8.38 -23.75
N PHE A 132 7.86 -7.48 -24.31
CA PHE A 132 8.27 -6.26 -23.60
C PHE A 132 7.07 -5.36 -23.24
N THR A 133 6.06 -5.30 -24.11
CA THR A 133 4.82 -4.55 -23.84
C THR A 133 4.08 -5.11 -22.63
N GLU A 134 3.97 -6.45 -22.51
CA GLU A 134 3.40 -7.10 -21.32
C GLU A 134 4.15 -6.69 -20.06
N PHE A 135 5.48 -6.67 -20.12
CA PHE A 135 6.31 -6.25 -18.99
C PHE A 135 6.04 -4.80 -18.60
N VAL A 136 6.02 -3.86 -19.56
CA VAL A 136 5.78 -2.42 -19.31
C VAL A 136 4.40 -2.19 -18.69
N VAL A 137 3.33 -2.75 -19.27
CA VAL A 137 1.97 -2.61 -18.74
C VAL A 137 1.87 -3.16 -17.33
N ARG A 138 2.44 -4.34 -17.10
CA ARG A 138 2.45 -4.97 -15.77
C ARG A 138 3.21 -4.13 -14.75
N MET A 139 4.40 -3.65 -15.08
CA MET A 139 5.20 -2.84 -14.16
C MET A 139 4.53 -1.51 -13.84
N THR A 140 3.92 -0.84 -14.82
CA THR A 140 3.15 0.38 -14.60
C THR A 140 1.98 0.13 -13.65
N THR A 141 1.18 -0.91 -13.92
CA THR A 141 0.04 -1.27 -13.06
C THR A 141 0.50 -1.65 -11.66
N ALA A 142 1.56 -2.46 -11.54
CA ALA A 142 2.12 -2.86 -10.25
C ALA A 142 2.64 -1.65 -9.45
N THR A 143 3.34 -0.71 -10.10
CA THR A 143 3.86 0.49 -9.43
C THR A 143 2.73 1.39 -8.92
N VAL A 144 1.71 1.64 -9.75
CA VAL A 144 0.53 2.41 -9.32
C VAL A 144 -0.19 1.73 -8.16
N SER A 145 -0.42 0.42 -8.26
CA SER A 145 -1.06 -0.36 -7.19
C SER A 145 -0.22 -0.38 -5.91
N ALA A 146 1.10 -0.47 -6.01
CA ALA A 146 2.01 -0.41 -4.87
C ALA A 146 1.98 0.95 -4.18
N ALA A 147 1.97 2.04 -4.95
CA ALA A 147 1.85 3.40 -4.42
C ALA A 147 0.51 3.61 -3.69
N LEU A 148 -0.60 3.16 -4.28
CA LEU A 148 -1.93 3.21 -3.64
C LEU A 148 -1.97 2.37 -2.36
N LEU A 149 -1.46 1.14 -2.40
CA LEU A 149 -1.41 0.26 -1.24
C LEU A 149 -0.58 0.86 -0.11
N LEU A 150 0.54 1.49 -0.42
CA LEU A 150 1.39 2.19 0.54
C LEU A 150 0.65 3.35 1.22
N VAL A 151 -0.04 4.19 0.43
CA VAL A 151 -0.82 5.32 0.97
C VAL A 151 -1.96 4.81 1.85
N ILE A 152 -2.74 3.83 1.38
CA ILE A 152 -3.87 3.26 2.14
C ILE A 152 -3.38 2.63 3.44
N ASN A 153 -2.28 1.87 3.40
CA ASN A 153 -1.72 1.23 4.58
C ASN A 153 -1.25 2.27 5.61
N ALA A 154 -0.48 3.28 5.17
CA ALA A 154 -0.01 4.35 6.05
C ALA A 154 -1.18 5.12 6.68
N CYS A 155 -2.17 5.54 5.88
CA CYS A 155 -3.32 6.29 6.36
C CYS A 155 -4.17 5.48 7.35
N SER A 156 -4.42 4.20 7.04
CA SER A 156 -5.20 3.31 7.92
C SER A 156 -4.50 3.12 9.27
N THR A 157 -3.19 2.92 9.23
CA THR A 157 -2.41 2.72 10.46
C THR A 157 -2.33 4.00 11.28
N PHE A 158 -2.06 5.16 10.67
CA PHE A 158 -2.06 6.43 11.39
C PHE A 158 -3.43 6.74 12.00
N HIS A 159 -4.51 6.55 11.25
CA HIS A 159 -5.86 6.78 11.76
C HIS A 159 -6.20 5.83 12.93
N ALA A 160 -5.81 4.57 12.84
CA ALA A 160 -6.01 3.59 13.91
C ALA A 160 -5.21 3.95 15.16
N GLU A 161 -3.93 4.33 15.01
CA GLU A 161 -3.07 4.71 16.14
C GLU A 161 -3.52 6.02 16.80
N LEU A 162 -3.91 7.04 16.02
CA LEU A 162 -4.48 8.26 16.57
C LEU A 162 -5.75 7.99 17.39
N ARG A 163 -6.63 7.11 16.89
CA ARG A 163 -7.83 6.70 17.65
C ARG A 163 -7.46 5.88 18.88
N ASN A 164 -6.47 5.02 18.79
CA ASN A 164 -6.01 4.21 19.91
C ASN A 164 -5.51 5.08 21.06
N LEU A 165 -4.71 6.12 20.76
CA LEU A 165 -4.24 7.09 21.76
C LEU A 165 -5.39 7.79 22.51
N ILE A 166 -6.52 8.00 21.84
CA ILE A 166 -7.71 8.60 22.47
C ILE A 166 -8.49 7.56 23.28
N VAL A 167 -8.63 6.33 22.76
CA VAL A 167 -9.38 5.25 23.42
C VAL A 167 -8.64 4.67 24.60
N ASP A 168 -7.30 4.55 24.56
CA ASP A 168 -6.50 4.08 25.70
C ASP A 168 -6.65 4.98 26.94
N THR A 169 -6.94 6.26 26.73
CA THR A 169 -7.28 7.15 27.84
C THR A 169 -8.71 6.93 28.35
N HIS A 170 -9.58 6.22 27.59
CA HIS A 170 -11.00 6.00 27.92
C HIS A 170 -11.51 4.68 27.30
N PRO A 171 -11.36 3.53 27.99
CA PRO A 171 -11.70 2.20 27.46
C PRO A 171 -13.22 1.99 27.35
N ASP A 172 -13.80 2.27 26.22
CA ASP A 172 -15.24 2.06 25.96
C ASP A 172 -15.60 0.74 25.27
N GLY A 173 -14.66 -0.18 25.13
CA GLY A 173 -14.94 -1.51 24.59
C GLY A 173 -15.36 -1.61 23.12
N THR A 174 -15.61 -0.50 22.44
CA THR A 174 -16.00 -0.51 21.01
C THR A 174 -14.78 -0.52 20.13
N VAL A 175 -14.49 -1.68 19.52
CA VAL A 175 -13.42 -1.79 18.51
C VAL A 175 -13.85 -0.98 17.28
N SER A 176 -13.15 0.11 16.99
CA SER A 176 -13.41 0.90 15.79
C SER A 176 -13.04 0.07 14.54
N PHE A 177 -13.83 0.22 13.46
CA PHE A 177 -13.54 -0.43 12.17
C PHE A 177 -12.11 -0.15 11.69
N ALA A 178 -11.61 1.07 11.89
CA ALA A 178 -10.25 1.46 11.54
C ALA A 178 -9.20 0.63 12.29
N LEU A 179 -9.41 0.35 13.57
CA LEU A 179 -8.51 -0.48 14.37
C LEU A 179 -8.56 -1.95 13.93
N ALA A 180 -9.76 -2.48 13.67
CA ALA A 180 -9.92 -3.84 13.14
C ALA A 180 -9.24 -3.99 11.76
N TRP A 181 -9.40 -3.00 10.88
CA TRP A 181 -8.77 -2.96 9.57
C TRP A 181 -7.24 -2.88 9.65
N SER A 182 -6.71 -2.01 10.51
CA SER A 182 -5.25 -1.93 10.74
C SER A 182 -4.68 -3.24 11.28
N ARG A 183 -5.36 -3.88 12.25
CA ARG A 183 -4.97 -5.20 12.77
C ARG A 183 -5.00 -6.28 11.70
N PHE A 184 -6.02 -6.27 10.82
CA PHE A 184 -6.08 -7.17 9.67
C PHE A 184 -4.90 -6.96 8.73
N LEU A 185 -4.58 -5.72 8.36
CA LEU A 185 -3.44 -5.41 7.51
C LEU A 185 -2.11 -5.88 8.12
N MET A 186 -1.89 -5.59 9.41
CA MET A 186 -0.69 -6.01 10.12
C MET A 186 -0.63 -7.53 10.37
N GLY A 187 -1.78 -8.19 10.55
CA GLY A 187 -1.89 -9.63 10.76
C GLY A 187 -1.71 -10.50 9.51
N GLY A 188 -1.26 -9.90 8.38
CA GLY A 188 -1.02 -10.62 7.13
C GLY A 188 -2.01 -10.30 6.00
N GLY A 189 -3.12 -9.65 6.28
CA GLY A 189 -4.09 -9.22 5.26
C GLY A 189 -3.49 -8.30 4.21
N GLY A 190 -2.56 -7.45 4.59
CA GLY A 190 -1.81 -6.59 3.65
C GLY A 190 -1.01 -7.39 2.63
N PHE A 191 -0.42 -8.51 3.02
CA PHE A 191 0.28 -9.42 2.09
C PHE A 191 -0.69 -10.13 1.15
N ALA A 192 -1.86 -10.55 1.64
CA ALA A 192 -2.89 -11.16 0.80
C ALA A 192 -3.38 -10.17 -0.27
N ILE A 193 -3.65 -8.92 0.11
CA ILE A 193 -4.02 -7.85 -0.83
C ILE A 193 -2.91 -7.61 -1.85
N ALA A 194 -1.65 -7.56 -1.44
CA ALA A 194 -0.51 -7.38 -2.33
C ALA A 194 -0.42 -8.49 -3.39
N ILE A 195 -0.63 -9.76 -2.99
CA ILE A 195 -0.64 -10.90 -3.91
C ILE A 195 -1.80 -10.80 -4.90
N VAL A 196 -3.01 -10.45 -4.44
CA VAL A 196 -4.18 -10.29 -5.30
C VAL A 196 -3.96 -9.17 -6.32
N LEU A 197 -3.41 -8.03 -5.90
CA LEU A 197 -3.10 -6.92 -6.79
C LEU A 197 -1.99 -7.28 -7.79
N ALA A 198 -0.99 -8.05 -7.39
CA ALA A 198 0.04 -8.56 -8.30
C ALA A 198 -0.57 -9.51 -9.35
N ALA A 199 -1.43 -10.43 -8.93
CA ALA A 199 -2.14 -11.33 -9.84
C ALA A 199 -3.03 -10.54 -10.82
N PHE A 200 -3.73 -9.51 -10.34
CA PHE A 200 -4.52 -8.61 -11.17
C PHE A 200 -3.65 -7.87 -12.20
N ALA A 201 -2.51 -7.31 -11.81
CA ALA A 201 -1.58 -6.64 -12.71
C ALA A 201 -1.06 -7.58 -13.82
N ILE A 202 -0.76 -8.84 -13.46
CA ILE A 202 -0.33 -9.88 -14.41
C ILE A 202 -1.48 -10.23 -15.38
N ALA A 203 -2.69 -10.42 -14.87
CA ALA A 203 -3.85 -10.76 -15.68
C ALA A 203 -4.21 -9.63 -16.67
N LEU A 204 -4.21 -8.38 -16.20
CA LEU A 204 -4.46 -7.20 -17.00
C LEU A 204 -3.43 -7.07 -18.16
N ALA A 205 -2.15 -7.21 -17.84
CA ALA A 205 -1.08 -7.12 -18.84
C ALA A 205 -1.21 -8.19 -19.94
N ARG A 206 -1.62 -9.41 -19.57
CA ARG A 206 -1.87 -10.48 -20.55
C ARG A 206 -3.10 -10.23 -21.40
N GLY A 207 -4.17 -9.72 -20.82
CA GLY A 207 -5.41 -9.39 -21.53
C GLY A 207 -5.19 -8.30 -22.59
N THR A 208 -4.46 -7.24 -22.26
CA THR A 208 -4.19 -6.13 -23.18
C THR A 208 -3.35 -6.56 -24.39
N VAL A 209 -2.34 -7.42 -24.18
CA VAL A 209 -1.49 -7.92 -25.29
C VAL A 209 -2.27 -8.88 -26.20
N GLY A 210 -3.15 -9.73 -25.65
CA GLY A 210 -4.01 -10.60 -26.44
C GLY A 210 -4.97 -9.82 -27.36
N TRP A 211 -5.50 -8.71 -26.88
CA TRP A 211 -6.42 -7.85 -27.63
C TRP A 211 -5.74 -7.16 -28.81
N THR A 212 -4.54 -6.63 -28.63
CA THR A 212 -3.79 -5.95 -29.70
C THR A 212 -3.38 -6.90 -30.81
N GLN A 213 -3.03 -8.14 -30.49
CA GLN A 213 -2.70 -9.16 -31.51
C GLN A 213 -3.93 -9.60 -32.29
N GLY A 214 -5.10 -9.72 -31.65
CA GLY A 214 -6.37 -10.06 -32.32
C GLY A 214 -6.81 -8.99 -33.34
N MET A 215 -6.62 -7.71 -33.03
CA MET A 215 -6.95 -6.62 -33.96
C MET A 215 -6.02 -6.56 -35.18
N CYS A 216 -4.74 -6.86 -35.05
CA CYS A 216 -3.81 -6.91 -36.14
C CYS A 216 -4.07 -8.10 -37.10
N SER A 217 -4.49 -9.25 -36.52
CA SER A 217 -4.79 -10.45 -37.34
C SER A 217 -6.09 -10.35 -38.13
N GLY A 218 -7.10 -9.64 -37.61
CA GLY A 218 -8.39 -9.46 -38.29
C GLY A 218 -8.35 -8.53 -39.52
N ARG A 219 -7.33 -7.70 -39.66
CA ARG A 219 -7.22 -6.74 -40.78
C ARG A 219 -6.66 -7.34 -42.07
N VAL A 220 -6.08 -8.53 -42.03
CA VAL A 220 -5.44 -9.16 -43.21
C VAL A 220 -6.44 -10.04 -43.97
N MET A 221 -7.61 -10.38 -43.44
CA MET A 221 -8.59 -11.21 -44.16
C MET A 221 -9.69 -10.45 -44.91
N GLY A 222 -9.59 -9.13 -45.06
CA GLY A 222 -10.62 -8.30 -45.70
C GLY A 222 -10.35 -7.87 -47.15
N VAL A 223 -9.30 -8.40 -47.80
CA VAL A 223 -8.99 -8.06 -49.20
C VAL A 223 -8.80 -9.35 -50.03
N ARG A 224 -9.90 -9.93 -50.47
CA ARG A 224 -10.00 -10.77 -51.67
C ARG A 224 -11.37 -10.63 -52.27
#